data_489e4ad317cc7d661b59a15c5af21de9
#
_entry.id   489e4ad317cc7d661b59a15c5af21de9
#
_cell.length_a   1.000
_cell.length_b   1.000
_cell.length_c   1.000
_cell.angle_alpha   90.00
_cell.angle_beta   90.00
_cell.angle_gamma   90.00
#
_symmetry.space_group_name_H-M   'P 1'
#
loop_
_entity.id
_entity.type
_entity.pdbx_description
1 polymer ?
#
loop_
_entity_poly.entity_id
_entity_poly.type
_entity_poly.pdbx_seq_one_letter_code
_entity_poly.pdbx_strand_id
1 'polypeptide(L)'
;VMNEAYDGLLDMAEILNVPAKAIGLNGDLALAFGARGKGLSGARAHYETDRVVMNLTKMNGAGALAHEWFHALDHYLARQDGKSPSKWKMNADGTRSLEVVGGDGDMASSGFRIHNSGVREELRQAYTKLVRSLFNKAEQYVEDTARADKFVAVSRGELEEALSKLRQDLSEQKDAKYYKRNNKPASAEQLAEFDRIAAELVEGRGIETEWRVLPGKTRTSVVSRFTNEALEKLSEINKAVRGRSGFDTTDRNGTMDRLSGYMRRYNERLKMLADANNASTKTKNVPTSFAMDAKSLDQGRGGDYWTTPHEMAARAFQGYVEDKIAEKEGRSPFLNYAPENLAILTPWGAKRPYPSGAERKAMNAEFENFIGVIQTKEDEFGNVAMFARNPFFSALYRGIEGIKANVAPAN
;
A
#
# COMPACT_ATOMS: atom_id res chain seq x y z
N VAL A 1 -10.16 21.33 -32.89
CA VAL A 1 -9.55 21.07 -31.57
C VAL A 1 -10.57 21.24 -30.45
N MET A 2 -11.26 22.40 -30.29
CA MET A 2 -12.26 22.56 -29.22
C MET A 2 -13.42 21.59 -29.36
N ASN A 3 -14.02 21.48 -30.53
CA ASN A 3 -15.12 20.55 -30.77
C ASN A 3 -14.70 19.10 -30.52
N GLU A 4 -13.54 18.70 -31.05
CA GLU A 4 -13.01 17.34 -30.84
C GLU A 4 -12.70 17.03 -29.36
N ALA A 5 -12.22 18.03 -28.60
CA ALA A 5 -12.04 17.85 -27.16
C ALA A 5 -13.37 17.73 -26.44
N TYR A 6 -14.36 18.51 -26.85
CA TYR A 6 -15.71 18.43 -26.29
C TYR A 6 -16.36 17.09 -26.60
N ASP A 7 -16.29 16.62 -27.84
CA ASP A 7 -16.80 15.32 -28.26
C ASP A 7 -16.09 14.20 -27.47
N GLY A 8 -14.77 14.28 -27.32
CA GLY A 8 -14.01 13.32 -26.50
C GLY A 8 -14.42 13.30 -25.04
N LEU A 9 -14.78 14.45 -24.43
CA LEU A 9 -15.31 14.48 -23.06
C LEU A 9 -16.73 13.86 -22.97
N LEU A 10 -17.54 14.00 -24.00
CA LEU A 10 -18.85 13.34 -24.08
C LEU A 10 -18.68 11.82 -24.21
N ASP A 11 -17.78 11.36 -25.07
CA ASP A 11 -17.43 9.95 -25.21
C ASP A 11 -16.96 9.37 -23.85
N MET A 12 -16.16 10.11 -23.12
CA MET A 12 -15.68 9.70 -21.80
C MET A 12 -16.82 9.63 -20.78
N ALA A 13 -17.77 10.59 -20.78
CA ALA A 13 -18.94 10.55 -19.92
C ALA A 13 -19.78 9.28 -20.19
N GLU A 14 -19.92 8.90 -21.45
CA GLU A 14 -20.62 7.68 -21.87
C GLU A 14 -19.87 6.42 -21.43
N ILE A 15 -18.52 6.39 -21.57
CA ILE A 15 -17.67 5.27 -21.11
C ILE A 15 -17.80 5.09 -19.60
N LEU A 16 -17.81 6.20 -18.84
CA LEU A 16 -17.91 6.19 -17.38
C LEU A 16 -19.35 6.03 -16.87
N ASN A 17 -20.32 6.02 -17.76
CA ASN A 17 -21.76 5.98 -17.44
C ASN A 17 -22.15 7.06 -16.40
N VAL A 18 -21.70 8.29 -16.63
CA VAL A 18 -22.00 9.45 -15.79
C VAL A 18 -22.63 10.58 -16.62
N PRO A 19 -23.41 11.49 -16.02
CA PRO A 19 -23.86 12.70 -16.71
C PRO A 19 -22.67 13.52 -17.24
N ALA A 20 -22.76 14.06 -18.45
CA ALA A 20 -21.68 14.81 -19.08
C ALA A 20 -21.13 15.95 -18.19
N LYS A 21 -21.99 16.63 -17.43
CA LYS A 21 -21.59 17.65 -16.46
C LYS A 21 -20.66 17.14 -15.35
N ALA A 22 -20.73 15.84 -15.00
CA ALA A 22 -19.89 15.23 -13.97
C ALA A 22 -18.40 15.19 -14.36
N ILE A 23 -18.09 15.19 -15.66
CA ILE A 23 -16.73 15.24 -16.17
C ILE A 23 -16.01 16.51 -15.74
N GLY A 24 -16.73 17.60 -15.50
CA GLY A 24 -16.19 18.85 -14.97
C GLY A 24 -15.85 18.83 -13.47
N LEU A 25 -15.98 17.66 -12.78
CA LEU A 25 -15.61 17.47 -11.38
C LEU A 25 -16.17 18.56 -10.46
N ASN A 26 -17.50 18.71 -10.47
CA ASN A 26 -18.23 19.75 -9.76
C ASN A 26 -18.04 21.19 -10.32
N GLY A 27 -17.68 21.31 -11.58
CA GLY A 27 -17.37 22.60 -12.21
C GLY A 27 -16.00 23.18 -11.87
N ASP A 28 -15.19 22.44 -11.09
CA ASP A 28 -13.84 22.90 -10.72
C ASP A 28 -12.82 22.78 -11.85
N LEU A 29 -13.01 21.80 -12.75
CA LEU A 29 -12.03 21.45 -13.77
C LEU A 29 -12.13 22.41 -14.97
N ALA A 30 -11.04 23.10 -15.25
CA ALA A 30 -10.90 23.93 -16.44
C ALA A 30 -10.07 23.24 -17.53
N LEU A 31 -10.32 23.63 -18.79
CA LEU A 31 -9.59 23.16 -19.96
C LEU A 31 -8.93 24.34 -20.67
N ALA A 32 -7.62 24.25 -20.94
CA ALA A 32 -6.86 25.26 -21.64
C ALA A 32 -6.18 24.67 -22.88
N PHE A 33 -6.14 25.43 -23.96
CA PHE A 33 -5.51 25.05 -25.23
C PHE A 33 -4.31 25.95 -25.53
N GLY A 34 -3.10 25.37 -25.45
CA GLY A 34 -1.86 26.02 -25.85
C GLY A 34 -1.47 27.26 -25.04
N ALA A 35 -2.15 27.52 -23.91
CA ALA A 35 -1.98 28.77 -23.16
C ALA A 35 -0.74 28.78 -22.27
N ARG A 36 -0.12 27.63 -21.96
CA ARG A 36 0.84 27.52 -20.85
C ARG A 36 2.10 26.69 -21.10
N GLY A 37 2.26 26.10 -22.26
CA GLY A 37 3.50 25.42 -22.62
C GLY A 37 4.59 26.39 -22.99
N LYS A 38 5.74 26.37 -22.31
CA LYS A 38 6.93 27.15 -22.73
C LYS A 38 7.61 26.60 -23.99
N GLY A 39 6.95 25.69 -24.72
CA GLY A 39 7.45 25.13 -25.99
C GLY A 39 8.70 24.23 -25.89
N LEU A 40 9.32 24.13 -24.72
CA LEU A 40 10.60 23.45 -24.50
C LEU A 40 10.48 22.07 -23.84
N SER A 41 9.30 21.71 -23.28
CA SER A 41 9.17 20.49 -22.48
C SER A 41 8.77 19.23 -23.26
N GLY A 42 8.41 19.32 -24.54
CA GLY A 42 7.94 18.17 -25.32
C GLY A 42 6.65 17.50 -24.79
N ALA A 43 6.07 18.02 -23.72
CA ALA A 43 4.84 17.49 -23.13
C ALA A 43 3.67 17.71 -24.09
N ARG A 44 2.90 16.65 -24.33
CA ARG A 44 1.69 16.71 -25.19
C ARG A 44 0.54 17.40 -24.49
N ALA A 45 0.41 17.17 -23.19
CA ALA A 45 -0.57 17.73 -22.29
C ALA A 45 -0.01 17.72 -20.88
N HIS A 46 -0.63 18.41 -19.94
CA HIS A 46 -0.36 18.29 -18.50
C HIS A 46 -1.53 18.81 -17.68
N TYR A 47 -1.73 18.21 -16.51
CA TYR A 47 -2.67 18.67 -15.52
C TYR A 47 -1.93 19.54 -14.47
N GLU A 48 -2.49 20.70 -14.14
CA GLU A 48 -1.99 21.61 -13.10
C GLU A 48 -2.85 21.46 -11.83
N THR A 49 -2.30 20.86 -10.78
CA THR A 49 -2.99 20.63 -9.51
C THR A 49 -3.35 21.92 -8.77
N ASP A 50 -2.47 22.91 -8.79
CA ASP A 50 -2.65 24.21 -8.13
C ASP A 50 -3.78 25.06 -8.73
N ARG A 51 -4.16 24.79 -9.95
CA ARG A 51 -5.17 25.54 -10.71
C ARG A 51 -6.36 24.72 -11.17
N VAL A 52 -6.27 23.41 -11.01
CA VAL A 52 -7.28 22.45 -11.48
C VAL A 52 -7.56 22.60 -12.98
N VAL A 53 -6.48 22.68 -13.78
CA VAL A 53 -6.57 22.93 -15.22
C VAL A 53 -5.87 21.85 -16.01
N MET A 54 -6.55 21.27 -16.99
CA MET A 54 -5.93 20.45 -18.02
C MET A 54 -5.45 21.35 -19.16
N ASN A 55 -4.16 21.28 -19.46
CA ASN A 55 -3.55 22.01 -20.57
C ASN A 55 -3.27 21.06 -21.72
N LEU A 56 -3.88 21.28 -22.87
CA LEU A 56 -3.63 20.53 -24.09
C LEU A 56 -2.81 21.38 -25.06
N THR A 57 -1.72 20.82 -25.58
CA THR A 57 -0.95 21.53 -26.62
C THR A 57 -1.70 21.53 -27.94
N LYS A 58 -1.60 22.62 -28.71
CA LYS A 58 -2.33 22.78 -29.98
C LYS A 58 -2.01 21.69 -31.02
N MET A 59 -0.74 21.26 -31.04
CA MET A 59 -0.24 20.36 -32.10
C MET A 59 -0.21 18.88 -31.68
N ASN A 60 -0.03 18.59 -30.39
CA ASN A 60 0.27 17.23 -29.92
C ASN A 60 -0.66 16.77 -28.79
N GLY A 61 -1.67 17.55 -28.40
CA GLY A 61 -2.56 17.23 -27.28
C GLY A 61 -3.59 16.12 -27.56
N ALA A 62 -3.76 15.76 -28.84
CA ALA A 62 -4.64 14.67 -29.21
C ALA A 62 -4.18 13.32 -28.61
N GLY A 63 -5.13 12.54 -28.09
CA GLY A 63 -4.87 11.23 -27.50
C GLY A 63 -4.39 11.25 -26.05
N ALA A 64 -4.27 12.44 -25.42
CA ALA A 64 -3.84 12.59 -24.04
C ALA A 64 -4.98 13.02 -23.08
N LEU A 65 -6.16 13.33 -23.59
CA LEU A 65 -7.25 13.91 -22.81
C LEU A 65 -7.67 13.00 -21.65
N ALA A 66 -7.82 11.69 -21.89
CA ALA A 66 -8.18 10.72 -20.87
C ALA A 66 -7.11 10.64 -19.76
N HIS A 67 -5.83 10.72 -20.11
CA HIS A 67 -4.71 10.73 -19.16
C HIS A 67 -4.79 11.91 -18.19
N GLU A 68 -4.87 13.13 -18.75
CA GLU A 68 -4.90 14.34 -17.93
C GLU A 68 -6.20 14.44 -17.11
N TRP A 69 -7.30 13.96 -17.65
CA TRP A 69 -8.54 13.91 -16.91
C TRP A 69 -8.47 12.95 -15.72
N PHE A 70 -7.76 11.83 -15.88
CA PHE A 70 -7.60 10.90 -14.75
C PHE A 70 -6.74 11.51 -13.63
N HIS A 71 -5.72 12.29 -13.97
CA HIS A 71 -4.99 13.08 -12.97
C HIS A 71 -5.91 14.07 -12.24
N ALA A 72 -6.82 14.72 -12.97
CA ALA A 72 -7.79 15.61 -12.37
C ALA A 72 -8.74 14.87 -11.42
N LEU A 73 -9.22 13.68 -11.79
CA LEU A 73 -10.04 12.83 -10.95
C LEU A 73 -9.28 12.35 -9.69
N ASP A 74 -8.05 11.91 -9.86
CA ASP A 74 -7.17 11.45 -8.77
C ASP A 74 -6.93 12.57 -7.75
N HIS A 75 -6.63 13.76 -8.22
CA HIS A 75 -6.51 14.97 -7.40
C HIS A 75 -7.84 15.37 -6.75
N TYR A 76 -8.96 15.27 -7.49
CA TYR A 76 -10.29 15.54 -6.95
C TYR A 76 -10.62 14.62 -5.77
N LEU A 77 -10.35 13.33 -5.89
CA LEU A 77 -10.54 12.36 -4.79
C LEU A 77 -9.64 12.68 -3.59
N ALA A 78 -8.40 13.08 -3.82
CA ALA A 78 -7.48 13.48 -2.75
C ALA A 78 -8.00 14.72 -2.00
N ARG A 79 -8.53 15.71 -2.71
CA ARG A 79 -9.17 16.89 -2.09
C ARG A 79 -10.40 16.51 -1.27
N GLN A 80 -11.22 15.56 -1.76
CA GLN A 80 -12.37 15.04 -1.00
C GLN A 80 -11.94 14.27 0.24
N ASP A 81 -10.78 13.60 0.21
CA ASP A 81 -10.19 12.92 1.37
C ASP A 81 -9.68 13.89 2.45
N GLY A 82 -9.62 15.17 2.13
CA GLY A 82 -9.06 16.19 3.02
C GLY A 82 -7.52 16.18 3.03
N LYS A 83 -6.89 15.55 2.05
CA LYS A 83 -5.50 15.78 1.71
C LYS A 83 -5.40 17.18 1.11
N SER A 84 -5.17 18.15 1.93
CA SER A 84 -4.83 19.48 1.45
C SER A 84 -3.35 19.70 1.71
N PRO A 85 -2.53 19.83 0.68
CA PRO A 85 -1.16 20.28 0.81
C PRO A 85 -1.14 21.79 0.95
N SER A 86 -1.78 22.29 1.96
CA SER A 86 -1.75 23.70 2.23
C SER A 86 -0.71 23.96 3.30
N LYS A 87 0.31 24.74 2.97
CA LYS A 87 1.23 25.35 3.95
C LYS A 87 0.78 26.76 4.22
N TRP A 88 0.70 27.12 5.49
CA TRP A 88 0.54 28.50 5.88
C TRP A 88 1.82 29.27 5.51
N LYS A 89 1.70 30.21 4.60
CA LYS A 89 2.78 31.12 4.22
C LYS A 89 2.58 32.47 4.88
N MET A 90 3.63 33.00 5.46
CA MET A 90 3.64 34.39 5.91
C MET A 90 3.91 35.28 4.68
N ASN A 91 2.97 36.16 4.39
CA ASN A 91 3.13 37.15 3.33
C ASN A 91 4.04 38.31 3.77
N ALA A 92 4.54 39.09 2.81
CA ALA A 92 5.42 40.22 3.09
C ALA A 92 4.74 41.32 3.94
N ASP A 93 3.41 41.38 3.95
CA ASP A 93 2.58 42.29 4.75
C ASP A 93 2.27 41.77 6.16
N GLY A 94 2.84 40.62 6.55
CA GLY A 94 2.58 39.99 7.85
C GLY A 94 1.27 39.20 7.94
N THR A 95 0.47 39.15 6.88
CA THR A 95 -0.71 38.28 6.82
C THR A 95 -0.33 36.84 6.53
N ARG A 96 -1.22 35.90 6.89
CA ARG A 96 -1.06 34.49 6.55
C ARG A 96 -1.98 34.13 5.41
N SER A 97 -1.43 33.57 4.34
CA SER A 97 -2.20 32.96 3.27
C SER A 97 -1.97 31.44 3.25
N LEU A 98 -2.98 30.72 2.79
CA LEU A 98 -2.86 29.29 2.56
C LEU A 98 -2.25 29.11 1.17
N GLU A 99 -1.01 28.64 1.12
CA GLU A 99 -0.38 28.27 -0.15
C GLU A 99 -0.72 26.80 -0.45
N VAL A 100 -1.44 26.56 -1.54
CA VAL A 100 -1.64 25.21 -2.07
C VAL A 100 -0.33 24.80 -2.72
N VAL A 101 0.36 23.84 -2.10
CA VAL A 101 1.60 23.28 -2.66
C VAL A 101 1.18 22.05 -3.45
N GLY A 102 1.14 22.17 -4.78
CA GLY A 102 0.94 21.03 -5.67
C GLY A 102 2.11 20.07 -5.62
N GLY A 103 1.84 18.78 -5.70
CA GLY A 103 2.85 17.73 -5.76
C GLY A 103 2.23 16.33 -5.79
N ASP A 104 3.05 15.31 -6.06
CA ASP A 104 2.62 13.91 -6.17
C ASP A 104 1.94 13.35 -4.90
N GLY A 105 2.20 13.94 -3.74
CA GLY A 105 1.57 13.59 -2.47
C GLY A 105 0.09 13.95 -2.37
N ASP A 106 -0.43 14.72 -3.32
CA ASP A 106 -1.79 15.25 -3.34
C ASP A 106 -2.75 14.38 -4.15
N MET A 107 -2.27 13.28 -4.66
CA MET A 107 -3.04 12.33 -5.44
C MET A 107 -3.60 11.22 -4.54
N ALA A 108 -4.84 10.79 -4.77
CA ALA A 108 -5.46 9.71 -4.04
C ALA A 108 -4.77 8.36 -4.31
N SER A 109 -4.19 8.20 -5.49
CA SER A 109 -3.38 7.03 -5.86
C SER A 109 -2.15 6.83 -4.97
N SER A 110 -1.63 7.89 -4.35
CA SER A 110 -0.59 7.80 -3.30
C SER A 110 -1.11 7.29 -1.96
N GLY A 111 -2.39 6.96 -1.86
CA GLY A 111 -3.09 6.44 -0.68
C GLY A 111 -4.03 7.47 -0.06
N PHE A 112 -5.12 7.00 0.55
CA PHE A 112 -6.06 7.81 1.33
C PHE A 112 -5.59 7.96 2.78
N ARG A 113 -6.17 8.93 3.48
CA ARG A 113 -5.94 9.10 4.93
C ARG A 113 -6.44 7.87 5.68
N ILE A 114 -5.65 7.39 6.63
CA ILE A 114 -5.99 6.21 7.46
C ILE A 114 -7.17 6.54 8.38
N HIS A 115 -7.17 7.76 8.93
CA HIS A 115 -8.20 8.24 9.84
C HIS A 115 -8.85 9.51 9.30
N ASN A 116 -10.14 9.65 9.54
CA ASN A 116 -10.91 10.84 9.14
C ASN A 116 -10.87 11.13 7.63
N SER A 117 -10.86 10.09 6.79
CA SER A 117 -11.03 10.25 5.36
C SER A 117 -12.39 10.85 5.05
N GLY A 118 -12.43 11.89 4.23
CA GLY A 118 -13.67 12.49 3.72
C GLY A 118 -14.33 11.67 2.61
N VAL A 119 -13.64 10.66 2.07
CA VAL A 119 -14.12 9.82 0.97
C VAL A 119 -14.93 8.64 1.53
N ARG A 120 -16.03 8.29 0.84
CA ARG A 120 -16.85 7.11 1.19
C ARG A 120 -16.01 5.85 1.18
N GLU A 121 -16.25 4.96 2.15
CA GLU A 121 -15.46 3.76 2.36
C GLU A 121 -15.43 2.84 1.13
N GLU A 122 -16.57 2.62 0.49
CA GLU A 122 -16.69 1.77 -0.72
C GLU A 122 -15.83 2.30 -1.87
N LEU A 123 -15.89 3.62 -2.10
CA LEU A 123 -15.11 4.26 -3.15
C LEU A 123 -13.61 4.19 -2.85
N ARG A 124 -13.23 4.41 -1.58
CA ARG A 124 -11.86 4.31 -1.10
C ARG A 124 -11.30 2.90 -1.27
N GLN A 125 -12.09 1.88 -0.91
CA GLN A 125 -11.70 0.48 -1.05
C GLN A 125 -11.55 0.10 -2.52
N ALA A 126 -12.52 0.44 -3.38
CA ALA A 126 -12.47 0.15 -4.81
C ALA A 126 -11.26 0.83 -5.47
N TYR A 127 -11.02 2.11 -5.18
CA TYR A 127 -9.87 2.83 -5.72
C TYR A 127 -8.53 2.27 -5.22
N THR A 128 -8.44 1.95 -3.92
CA THR A 128 -7.23 1.33 -3.35
C THR A 128 -6.95 -0.03 -3.99
N LYS A 129 -7.98 -0.82 -4.25
CA LYS A 129 -7.85 -2.12 -4.92
C LYS A 129 -7.39 -1.96 -6.35
N LEU A 130 -7.96 -1.00 -7.09
CA LEU A 130 -7.54 -0.62 -8.43
C LEU A 130 -6.04 -0.26 -8.42
N VAL A 131 -5.61 0.68 -7.58
CA VAL A 131 -4.21 1.10 -7.54
C VAL A 131 -3.28 -0.08 -7.19
N ARG A 132 -3.65 -0.94 -6.25
CA ARG A 132 -2.87 -2.15 -5.93
C ARG A 132 -2.72 -3.10 -7.10
N SER A 133 -3.75 -3.26 -7.93
CA SER A 133 -3.71 -4.12 -9.11
C SER A 133 -2.72 -3.66 -10.18
N LEU A 134 -2.37 -2.37 -10.18
CA LEU A 134 -1.36 -1.82 -11.10
C LEU A 134 0.05 -2.35 -10.76
N PHE A 135 0.34 -2.53 -9.48
CA PHE A 135 1.67 -2.91 -8.99
C PHE A 135 1.83 -4.40 -8.77
N ASN A 136 0.77 -5.08 -8.33
CA ASN A 136 0.84 -6.47 -7.90
C ASN A 136 -0.31 -7.30 -8.46
N LYS A 137 0.03 -8.54 -8.79
CA LYS A 137 -0.93 -9.60 -9.14
C LYS A 137 -0.75 -10.81 -8.25
N ALA A 138 -1.83 -11.55 -8.07
CA ALA A 138 -1.78 -12.85 -7.40
C ALA A 138 -1.25 -13.91 -8.36
N GLU A 139 -0.26 -14.67 -7.95
CA GLU A 139 0.30 -15.80 -8.68
C GLU A 139 0.18 -17.06 -7.83
N GLN A 140 -0.38 -18.10 -8.42
CA GLN A 140 -0.43 -19.40 -7.77
C GLN A 140 0.91 -20.11 -7.91
N TYR A 141 1.34 -20.77 -6.84
CA TYR A 141 2.55 -21.58 -6.84
C TYR A 141 2.37 -22.79 -5.93
N VAL A 142 3.13 -23.81 -6.18
CA VAL A 142 3.25 -24.99 -5.31
C VAL A 142 4.62 -24.90 -4.63
N GLU A 143 4.65 -25.18 -3.33
CA GLU A 143 5.90 -25.18 -2.57
C GLU A 143 6.84 -26.28 -3.11
N ASP A 144 8.12 -25.94 -3.24
CA ASP A 144 9.16 -26.90 -3.60
C ASP A 144 9.57 -27.71 -2.36
N THR A 145 9.28 -29.03 -2.37
CA THR A 145 9.58 -29.95 -1.26
C THR A 145 11.06 -29.98 -0.91
N ALA A 146 11.95 -30.04 -1.90
CA ALA A 146 13.40 -30.07 -1.66
C ALA A 146 13.90 -28.77 -1.00
N ARG A 147 13.33 -27.64 -1.41
CA ARG A 147 13.61 -26.35 -0.79
C ARG A 147 13.02 -26.24 0.61
N ALA A 148 11.81 -26.77 0.80
CA ALA A 148 11.15 -26.77 2.11
C ALA A 148 11.94 -27.65 3.10
N ASP A 149 12.37 -28.86 2.71
CA ASP A 149 13.21 -29.74 3.51
C ASP A 149 14.50 -29.08 3.97
N LYS A 150 15.18 -28.40 3.05
CA LYS A 150 16.40 -27.64 3.37
C LYS A 150 16.15 -26.54 4.41
N PHE A 151 15.05 -25.80 4.28
CA PHE A 151 14.70 -24.77 5.26
C PHE A 151 14.32 -25.33 6.61
N VAL A 152 13.64 -26.48 6.65
CA VAL A 152 13.34 -27.22 7.88
C VAL A 152 14.65 -27.63 8.56
N ALA A 153 15.58 -28.26 7.81
CA ALA A 153 16.86 -28.71 8.35
C ALA A 153 17.68 -27.56 8.95
N VAL A 154 17.76 -26.41 8.25
CA VAL A 154 18.47 -25.22 8.75
C VAL A 154 17.81 -24.68 10.02
N SER A 155 16.49 -24.54 10.02
CA SER A 155 15.78 -23.94 11.20
C SER A 155 15.79 -24.89 12.41
N ARG A 156 15.81 -26.20 12.18
CA ARG A 156 16.01 -27.23 13.20
C ARG A 156 17.41 -27.09 13.82
N GLY A 157 18.46 -27.01 12.98
CA GLY A 157 19.84 -26.84 13.46
C GLY A 157 20.03 -25.57 14.29
N GLU A 158 19.45 -24.44 13.87
CA GLU A 158 19.46 -23.20 14.64
C GLU A 158 18.80 -23.36 16.03
N LEU A 159 17.69 -24.09 16.11
CA LEU A 159 16.99 -24.39 17.35
C LEU A 159 17.84 -25.31 18.25
N GLU A 160 18.40 -26.37 17.69
CA GLU A 160 19.28 -27.33 18.37
C GLU A 160 20.52 -26.61 18.96
N GLU A 161 21.17 -25.76 18.18
CA GLU A 161 22.33 -24.97 18.64
C GLU A 161 21.93 -24.04 19.81
N ALA A 162 20.81 -23.33 19.70
CA ALA A 162 20.32 -22.44 20.73
C ALA A 162 19.99 -23.18 22.04
N LEU A 163 19.36 -24.35 21.95
CA LEU A 163 19.05 -25.22 23.08
C LEU A 163 20.34 -25.79 23.73
N SER A 164 21.26 -26.28 22.90
CA SER A 164 22.55 -26.80 23.35
C SER A 164 23.37 -25.76 24.11
N LYS A 165 23.42 -24.52 23.58
CA LYS A 165 24.07 -23.41 24.26
C LYS A 165 23.42 -23.06 25.59
N LEU A 166 22.10 -23.02 25.62
CA LEU A 166 21.38 -22.76 26.88
C LEU A 166 21.63 -23.87 27.91
N ARG A 167 21.61 -25.14 27.50
CA ARG A 167 21.94 -26.27 28.35
C ARG A 167 23.36 -26.18 28.94
N GLN A 168 24.33 -25.86 28.08
CA GLN A 168 25.72 -25.68 28.48
C GLN A 168 25.83 -24.55 29.52
N ASP A 169 25.19 -23.41 29.26
CA ASP A 169 25.19 -22.27 30.20
C ASP A 169 24.57 -22.63 31.57
N LEU A 170 23.52 -23.48 31.58
CA LEU A 170 22.89 -23.96 32.81
C LEU A 170 23.76 -24.96 33.58
N SER A 171 24.55 -25.77 32.88
CA SER A 171 25.42 -26.81 33.49
C SER A 171 26.78 -26.24 33.98
N GLU A 172 27.35 -25.25 33.28
CA GLU A 172 28.74 -24.80 33.53
C GLU A 172 28.89 -23.52 34.35
N GLN A 173 27.81 -22.87 34.76
CA GLN A 173 27.88 -21.58 35.51
C GLN A 173 28.66 -20.45 34.80
N LYS A 174 28.75 -20.43 33.51
CA LYS A 174 29.58 -19.45 32.76
C LYS A 174 29.27 -17.98 33.03
N ASP A 175 28.09 -17.64 33.54
CA ASP A 175 27.66 -16.26 33.82
C ASP A 175 27.78 -15.83 35.31
N ALA A 176 28.53 -16.56 36.15
CA ALA A 176 28.70 -16.26 37.56
C ALA A 176 29.23 -14.82 37.85
N LYS A 177 29.87 -14.18 36.86
CA LYS A 177 30.41 -12.84 36.96
C LYS A 177 29.35 -11.73 37.07
N TYR A 178 28.15 -11.95 36.54
CA TYR A 178 27.08 -10.97 36.49
C TYR A 178 25.91 -11.22 37.47
N TYR A 179 25.78 -12.44 38.00
CA TYR A 179 24.62 -12.81 38.82
C TYR A 179 25.02 -13.37 40.18
N LYS A 180 25.02 -12.51 41.19
CA LYS A 180 25.41 -12.85 42.58
C LYS A 180 24.35 -13.66 43.36
N ARG A 181 23.21 -14.03 42.79
CA ARG A 181 22.13 -14.77 43.43
C ARG A 181 21.95 -16.13 42.74
N ASN A 182 22.16 -17.19 43.48
CA ASN A 182 22.04 -18.60 43.06
C ASN A 182 23.11 -19.10 42.06
N ASN A 183 24.37 -19.15 42.52
CA ASN A 183 25.51 -19.69 41.77
C ASN A 183 25.62 -21.22 41.86
N LYS A 184 24.55 -21.97 41.68
CA LYS A 184 24.62 -23.43 41.62
C LYS A 184 24.32 -23.88 40.20
N PRO A 185 25.08 -24.87 39.64
CA PRO A 185 24.74 -25.45 38.35
C PRO A 185 23.35 -26.07 38.46
N ALA A 186 22.70 -26.25 37.33
CA ALA A 186 21.44 -27.00 37.28
C ALA A 186 21.64 -28.41 37.87
N SER A 187 20.66 -28.90 38.65
CA SER A 187 20.66 -30.25 39.13
C SER A 187 20.52 -31.28 38.02
N ALA A 188 20.90 -32.53 38.25
CA ALA A 188 20.70 -33.60 37.28
C ALA A 188 19.23 -33.75 36.85
N GLU A 189 18.28 -33.56 37.78
CA GLU A 189 16.85 -33.58 37.49
C GLU A 189 16.40 -32.41 36.59
N GLN A 190 16.93 -31.20 36.86
CA GLN A 190 16.65 -30.01 36.02
C GLN A 190 17.19 -30.17 34.61
N LEU A 191 18.40 -30.75 34.45
CA LEU A 191 18.99 -31.02 33.14
C LEU A 191 18.24 -32.13 32.41
N ALA A 192 17.79 -33.15 33.09
CA ALA A 192 16.98 -34.22 32.50
C ALA A 192 15.63 -33.68 31.99
N GLU A 193 14.96 -32.84 32.75
CA GLU A 193 13.71 -32.21 32.31
C GLU A 193 13.97 -31.24 31.13
N PHE A 194 15.07 -30.47 31.17
CA PHE A 194 15.49 -29.66 30.04
C PHE A 194 15.70 -30.49 28.78
N ASP A 195 16.45 -31.59 28.88
CA ASP A 195 16.77 -32.47 27.74
C ASP A 195 15.49 -33.09 27.15
N ARG A 196 14.52 -33.50 28.01
CA ARG A 196 13.22 -33.98 27.57
C ARG A 196 12.47 -32.94 26.75
N ILE A 197 12.36 -31.70 27.26
CA ILE A 197 11.68 -30.60 26.57
C ILE A 197 12.42 -30.25 25.24
N ALA A 198 13.75 -30.18 25.29
CA ALA A 198 14.54 -29.88 24.12
C ALA A 198 14.38 -30.93 23.01
N ALA A 199 14.34 -32.21 23.35
CA ALA A 199 14.11 -33.30 22.39
C ALA A 199 12.75 -33.15 21.70
N GLU A 200 11.68 -32.90 22.47
CA GLU A 200 10.33 -32.70 21.93
C GLU A 200 10.29 -31.51 20.94
N LEU A 201 10.91 -30.38 21.31
CA LEU A 201 10.96 -29.18 20.45
C LEU A 201 11.72 -29.42 19.14
N VAL A 202 12.85 -30.14 19.19
CA VAL A 202 13.65 -30.49 18.01
C VAL A 202 12.91 -31.46 17.09
N GLU A 203 12.08 -32.33 17.63
CA GLU A 203 11.18 -33.20 16.86
C GLU A 203 9.94 -32.45 16.32
N GLY A 204 9.81 -31.17 16.58
CA GLY A 204 8.69 -30.37 16.11
C GLY A 204 7.42 -30.49 16.94
N ARG A 205 7.53 -31.05 18.15
CA ARG A 205 6.40 -31.14 19.09
C ARG A 205 6.43 -29.98 20.09
N GLY A 206 5.26 -29.37 20.32
CA GLY A 206 5.14 -28.27 21.29
C GLY A 206 5.91 -27.01 20.91
N ILE A 207 6.16 -26.78 19.61
CA ILE A 207 6.86 -25.60 19.11
C ILE A 207 5.93 -24.43 18.78
N GLU A 208 4.62 -24.65 18.77
CA GLU A 208 3.65 -23.60 18.51
C GLU A 208 3.70 -22.57 19.63
N THR A 209 3.87 -21.32 19.26
CA THR A 209 3.85 -20.20 20.21
C THR A 209 2.62 -19.34 19.98
N GLU A 210 2.06 -18.83 21.04
CA GLU A 210 0.95 -17.88 21.03
C GLU A 210 1.39 -16.50 21.51
N TRP A 211 0.70 -15.48 21.02
CA TRP A 211 0.91 -14.11 21.48
C TRP A 211 0.17 -13.87 22.79
N ARG A 212 0.91 -13.51 23.82
CA ARG A 212 0.34 -13.16 25.12
C ARG A 212 0.71 -11.75 25.53
N VAL A 213 -0.28 -11.04 26.05
CA VAL A 213 -0.10 -9.76 26.73
C VAL A 213 -0.18 -10.03 28.23
N LEU A 214 0.92 -9.76 28.92
CA LEU A 214 1.08 -10.02 30.35
C LEU A 214 1.23 -8.72 31.13
N PRO A 215 0.81 -8.67 32.42
CA PRO A 215 1.11 -7.54 33.28
C PRO A 215 2.62 -7.33 33.39
N GLY A 216 3.06 -6.09 33.23
CA GLY A 216 4.45 -5.71 33.44
C GLY A 216 4.79 -5.51 34.93
N LYS A 217 5.97 -5.01 35.18
CA LYS A 217 6.44 -4.78 36.57
C LYS A 217 5.69 -3.67 37.32
N THR A 218 5.03 -2.79 36.60
CA THR A 218 4.20 -1.71 37.15
C THR A 218 2.74 -1.90 36.82
N ARG A 219 1.83 -1.32 37.59
CA ARG A 219 0.36 -1.43 37.36
C ARG A 219 -0.09 -0.98 35.96
N THR A 220 0.71 -0.16 35.32
CA THR A 220 0.40 0.44 33.98
C THR A 220 1.24 -0.13 32.84
N SER A 221 2.23 -0.99 33.13
CA SER A 221 3.05 -1.60 32.08
C SER A 221 2.51 -2.94 31.66
N VAL A 222 2.56 -3.21 30.35
CA VAL A 222 2.25 -4.50 29.75
C VAL A 222 3.47 -5.03 29.01
N VAL A 223 3.65 -6.35 29.01
CA VAL A 223 4.70 -7.03 28.25
C VAL A 223 4.03 -7.96 27.26
N SER A 224 4.33 -7.75 25.99
CA SER A 224 3.80 -8.56 24.90
C SER A 224 4.89 -9.47 24.34
N ARG A 225 4.64 -10.77 24.30
CA ARG A 225 5.61 -11.76 23.80
C ARG A 225 4.95 -13.00 23.25
N PHE A 226 5.71 -13.74 22.45
CA PHE A 226 5.36 -15.09 22.06
C PHE A 226 5.87 -16.07 23.09
N THR A 227 5.00 -16.96 23.59
CA THR A 227 5.32 -17.98 24.57
C THR A 227 4.48 -19.25 24.36
N ASN A 228 4.85 -20.32 25.02
CA ASN A 228 4.09 -21.56 25.16
C ASN A 228 4.54 -22.28 26.42
N GLU A 229 3.93 -23.45 26.73
CA GLU A 229 4.22 -24.23 27.92
C GLU A 229 5.71 -24.64 28.02
N ALA A 230 6.32 -25.07 26.90
CA ALA A 230 7.72 -25.47 26.86
C ALA A 230 8.65 -24.33 27.21
N LEU A 231 8.44 -23.13 26.62
CA LEU A 231 9.22 -21.94 26.94
C LEU A 231 9.05 -21.49 28.39
N GLU A 232 7.84 -21.64 28.95
CA GLU A 232 7.59 -21.29 30.35
C GLU A 232 8.35 -22.23 31.29
N LYS A 233 8.32 -23.56 31.05
CA LYS A 233 9.12 -24.55 31.81
C LYS A 233 10.62 -24.29 31.71
N LEU A 234 11.13 -24.04 30.48
CA LEU A 234 12.56 -23.68 30.31
C LEU A 234 12.91 -22.37 31.02
N SER A 235 12.00 -21.40 31.05
CA SER A 235 12.15 -20.16 31.79
C SER A 235 12.18 -20.38 33.31
N GLU A 236 11.40 -21.32 33.85
CA GLU A 236 11.42 -21.69 35.27
C GLU A 236 12.76 -22.33 35.65
N ILE A 237 13.28 -23.26 34.84
CA ILE A 237 14.61 -23.84 35.03
C ILE A 237 15.67 -22.76 35.00
N ASN A 238 15.64 -21.88 34.00
CA ASN A 238 16.58 -20.77 33.89
C ASN A 238 16.50 -19.83 35.11
N LYS A 239 15.30 -19.57 35.62
CA LYS A 239 15.07 -18.74 36.81
C LYS A 239 15.60 -19.40 38.08
N ALA A 240 15.39 -20.71 38.24
CA ALA A 240 15.90 -21.45 39.38
C ALA A 240 17.44 -21.46 39.44
N VAL A 241 18.10 -21.62 38.28
CA VAL A 241 19.57 -21.68 38.17
C VAL A 241 20.21 -20.29 38.17
N ARG A 242 19.69 -19.37 37.37
CA ARG A 242 20.32 -18.07 37.05
C ARG A 242 19.64 -16.88 37.75
N GLY A 243 18.57 -17.09 38.49
CA GLY A 243 17.80 -16.05 39.18
C GLY A 243 16.95 -15.14 38.26
N ARG A 244 16.85 -15.44 36.97
CA ARG A 244 16.07 -14.67 35.96
C ARG A 244 15.33 -15.57 35.02
N SER A 245 14.17 -15.13 34.53
CA SER A 245 13.33 -15.92 33.63
C SER A 245 13.95 -16.15 32.25
N GLY A 246 14.85 -15.27 31.80
CA GLY A 246 15.41 -15.27 30.45
C GLY A 246 14.52 -14.56 29.42
N PHE A 247 13.35 -14.05 29.81
CA PHE A 247 12.58 -13.12 29.01
C PHE A 247 13.02 -11.69 29.30
N ASP A 248 13.26 -10.92 28.26
CA ASP A 248 13.53 -9.49 28.39
C ASP A 248 12.21 -8.71 28.40
N THR A 249 12.11 -7.77 29.33
CA THR A 249 10.93 -6.91 29.45
C THR A 249 11.11 -5.57 28.70
N THR A 250 12.29 -5.30 28.14
CA THR A 250 12.62 -4.00 27.55
C THR A 250 12.80 -4.02 26.04
N ASP A 251 13.60 -4.96 25.51
CA ASP A 251 14.02 -4.92 24.10
C ASP A 251 13.85 -6.25 23.33
N ARG A 252 13.21 -7.27 23.91
CA ARG A 252 12.99 -8.60 23.32
C ARG A 252 14.28 -9.38 22.97
N ASN A 253 15.39 -9.08 23.63
CA ASN A 253 16.68 -9.74 23.42
C ASN A 253 16.99 -10.82 24.46
N GLY A 254 16.05 -11.17 25.32
CA GLY A 254 16.20 -12.23 26.31
C GLY A 254 16.45 -13.59 25.67
N THR A 255 17.06 -14.51 26.40
CA THR A 255 17.35 -15.87 25.93
C THR A 255 16.08 -16.59 25.49
N MET A 256 14.99 -16.47 26.29
CA MET A 256 13.70 -17.09 25.96
C MET A 256 13.00 -16.41 24.79
N ASP A 257 13.16 -15.09 24.63
CA ASP A 257 12.61 -14.37 23.48
C ASP A 257 13.29 -14.78 22.18
N ARG A 258 14.61 -14.99 22.19
CA ARG A 258 15.37 -15.52 21.04
C ARG A 258 14.95 -16.94 20.72
N LEU A 259 14.82 -17.80 21.76
CA LEU A 259 14.40 -19.19 21.59
C LEU A 259 12.99 -19.25 20.98
N SER A 260 12.05 -18.43 21.43
CA SER A 260 10.72 -18.35 20.82
C SER A 260 10.78 -17.97 19.34
N GLY A 261 11.73 -17.11 18.94
CA GLY A 261 11.98 -16.75 17.55
C GLY A 261 12.46 -17.93 16.69
N TYR A 262 13.35 -18.75 17.24
CA TYR A 262 13.79 -19.98 16.55
C TYR A 262 12.65 -21.00 16.42
N MET A 263 11.90 -21.22 17.49
CA MET A 263 10.73 -22.11 17.48
C MET A 263 9.69 -21.69 16.44
N ARG A 264 9.36 -20.41 16.37
CA ARG A 264 8.43 -19.88 15.37
C ARG A 264 8.91 -20.12 13.94
N ARG A 265 10.17 -19.81 13.65
CA ARG A 265 10.74 -20.07 12.31
C ARG A 265 10.69 -21.55 11.96
N TYR A 266 11.05 -22.42 12.89
CA TYR A 266 11.03 -23.86 12.66
C TYR A 266 9.59 -24.35 12.41
N ASN A 267 8.62 -23.92 13.22
CA ASN A 267 7.20 -24.23 13.03
C ASN A 267 6.67 -23.77 11.67
N GLU A 268 7.00 -22.53 11.26
CA GLU A 268 6.64 -22.00 9.94
C GLU A 268 7.24 -22.84 8.80
N ARG A 269 8.47 -23.35 8.96
CA ARG A 269 9.12 -24.22 7.96
C ARG A 269 8.51 -25.61 7.92
N LEU A 270 8.14 -26.19 9.08
CA LEU A 270 7.39 -27.45 9.13
C LEU A 270 6.02 -27.35 8.43
N LYS A 271 5.30 -26.26 8.64
CA LYS A 271 4.04 -26.00 7.93
C LYS A 271 4.27 -25.86 6.42
N MET A 272 5.32 -25.13 6.02
CA MET A 272 5.71 -25.02 4.62
C MET A 272 5.99 -26.39 3.99
N LEU A 273 6.71 -27.26 4.69
CA LEU A 273 7.01 -28.63 4.22
C LEU A 273 5.72 -29.49 4.14
N ALA A 274 4.86 -29.40 5.14
CA ALA A 274 3.58 -30.11 5.12
C ALA A 274 2.70 -29.68 3.94
N ASP A 275 2.63 -28.37 3.66
CA ASP A 275 1.91 -27.82 2.52
C ASP A 275 2.54 -28.27 1.19
N ALA A 276 3.88 -28.29 1.09
CA ALA A 276 4.59 -28.78 -0.08
C ALA A 276 4.34 -30.26 -0.35
N ASN A 277 4.37 -31.08 0.70
CA ASN A 277 4.07 -32.52 0.61
C ASN A 277 2.61 -32.80 0.22
N ASN A 278 1.68 -31.94 0.63
CA ASN A 278 0.28 -32.03 0.25
C ASN A 278 0.00 -31.44 -1.14
N ALA A 279 1.03 -30.97 -1.87
CA ALA A 279 0.91 -30.27 -3.15
C ALA A 279 -0.13 -29.12 -3.11
N SER A 280 -0.28 -28.48 -1.97
CA SER A 280 -1.26 -27.40 -1.82
C SER A 280 -0.81 -26.16 -2.61
N THR A 281 -1.75 -25.64 -3.39
CA THR A 281 -1.53 -24.42 -4.15
C THR A 281 -1.65 -23.20 -3.22
N LYS A 282 -0.61 -22.41 -3.13
CA LYS A 282 -0.58 -21.14 -2.40
C LYS A 282 -0.62 -19.97 -3.36
N THR A 283 -0.97 -18.82 -2.84
CA THR A 283 -0.98 -17.57 -3.59
C THR A 283 0.06 -16.61 -3.03
N LYS A 284 0.89 -16.07 -3.88
CA LYS A 284 1.84 -14.98 -3.55
C LYS A 284 1.54 -13.75 -4.39
N ASN A 285 1.82 -12.57 -3.85
CA ASN A 285 1.79 -11.35 -4.63
C ASN A 285 3.14 -11.16 -5.35
N VAL A 286 3.07 -10.99 -6.65
CA VAL A 286 4.23 -10.67 -7.50
C VAL A 286 4.00 -9.36 -8.23
N PRO A 287 5.06 -8.62 -8.58
CA PRO A 287 4.92 -7.42 -9.41
C PRO A 287 4.25 -7.73 -10.74
N THR A 288 3.42 -6.83 -11.22
CA THR A 288 2.88 -6.90 -12.59
C THR A 288 3.99 -6.63 -13.61
N SER A 289 3.84 -7.14 -14.83
CA SER A 289 4.74 -6.80 -15.94
C SER A 289 4.68 -5.30 -16.24
N PHE A 290 3.51 -4.68 -16.10
CA PHE A 290 3.33 -3.24 -16.22
C PHE A 290 4.19 -2.45 -15.23
N ALA A 291 4.22 -2.85 -13.93
CA ALA A 291 5.08 -2.22 -12.93
C ALA A 291 6.57 -2.45 -13.19
N MET A 292 6.95 -3.64 -13.67
CA MET A 292 8.33 -3.94 -14.02
C MET A 292 8.81 -3.14 -15.23
N ASP A 293 7.97 -2.97 -16.25
CA ASP A 293 8.29 -2.14 -17.42
C ASP A 293 8.37 -0.66 -17.04
N ALA A 294 7.44 -0.14 -16.21
CA ALA A 294 7.50 1.20 -15.67
C ALA A 294 8.82 1.45 -14.93
N LYS A 295 9.23 0.53 -14.05
CA LYS A 295 10.53 0.61 -13.35
C LYS A 295 11.72 0.63 -14.31
N SER A 296 11.65 -0.15 -15.39
CA SER A 296 12.69 -0.16 -16.41
C SER A 296 12.75 1.14 -17.21
N LEU A 297 11.60 1.79 -17.44
CA LEU A 297 11.52 3.09 -18.11
C LEU A 297 12.05 4.25 -17.26
N ASP A 298 12.06 4.11 -15.93
CA ASP A 298 12.68 5.08 -15.00
C ASP A 298 14.20 4.93 -14.91
N GLN A 299 14.78 3.80 -15.36
CA GLN A 299 16.23 3.62 -15.32
C GLN A 299 16.95 4.66 -16.17
N GLY A 300 17.90 5.35 -15.55
CA GLY A 300 18.68 6.41 -16.19
C GLY A 300 17.99 7.80 -16.21
N ARG A 301 16.81 7.93 -15.59
CA ARG A 301 16.18 9.24 -15.34
C ARG A 301 16.64 9.79 -13.98
N GLY A 302 16.59 11.10 -13.82
CA GLY A 302 16.93 11.76 -12.56
C GLY A 302 15.86 11.65 -11.45
N GLY A 303 14.85 10.80 -11.63
CA GLY A 303 13.76 10.56 -10.67
C GLY A 303 12.71 9.62 -11.23
N ASP A 304 11.87 9.10 -10.34
CA ASP A 304 10.76 8.21 -10.68
C ASP A 304 9.64 9.04 -11.37
N TYR A 305 9.24 8.62 -12.54
CA TYR A 305 8.10 9.16 -13.29
C TYR A 305 7.14 8.04 -13.65
N TRP A 306 7.65 7.01 -14.35
CA TRP A 306 6.83 5.91 -14.84
C TRP A 306 6.26 5.04 -13.73
N THR A 307 6.95 4.95 -12.59
CA THR A 307 6.54 4.16 -11.42
C THR A 307 5.72 4.93 -10.39
N THR A 308 5.52 6.23 -10.58
CA THR A 308 4.66 6.99 -9.68
C THR A 308 3.21 6.49 -9.76
N PRO A 309 2.49 6.32 -8.63
CA PRO A 309 1.14 5.76 -8.63
C PRO A 309 0.17 6.51 -9.53
N HIS A 310 0.21 7.83 -9.56
CA HIS A 310 -0.67 8.66 -10.38
C HIS A 310 -0.41 8.47 -11.88
N GLU A 311 0.85 8.38 -12.29
CA GLU A 311 1.21 8.15 -13.67
C GLU A 311 0.86 6.73 -14.15
N MET A 312 1.08 5.73 -13.30
CA MET A 312 0.65 4.37 -13.59
C MET A 312 -0.87 4.28 -13.70
N ALA A 313 -1.61 4.93 -12.80
CA ALA A 313 -3.06 4.93 -12.82
C ALA A 313 -3.62 5.63 -14.06
N ALA A 314 -3.09 6.80 -14.44
CA ALA A 314 -3.50 7.54 -15.63
C ALA A 314 -3.25 6.74 -16.91
N ARG A 315 -2.10 6.06 -17.04
CA ARG A 315 -1.81 5.19 -18.19
C ARG A 315 -2.66 3.94 -18.23
N ALA A 316 -2.92 3.33 -17.09
CA ALA A 316 -3.84 2.19 -17.04
C ALA A 316 -5.25 2.60 -17.39
N PHE A 317 -5.71 3.79 -16.97
CA PHE A 317 -6.99 4.36 -17.36
C PHE A 317 -7.06 4.62 -18.87
N GLN A 318 -6.00 5.15 -19.50
CA GLN A 318 -5.94 5.24 -20.95
C GLN A 318 -6.14 3.88 -21.62
N GLY A 319 -5.52 2.81 -21.09
CA GLY A 319 -5.73 1.45 -21.57
C GLY A 319 -7.19 1.01 -21.46
N TYR A 320 -7.82 1.28 -20.34
CA TYR A 320 -9.24 1.02 -20.11
C TYR A 320 -10.14 1.76 -21.13
N VAL A 321 -9.93 3.06 -21.29
CA VAL A 321 -10.68 3.89 -22.24
C VAL A 321 -10.50 3.39 -23.68
N GLU A 322 -9.28 3.01 -24.08
CA GLU A 322 -9.00 2.45 -25.40
C GLU A 322 -9.84 1.19 -25.67
N ASP A 323 -9.88 0.27 -24.70
CA ASP A 323 -10.63 -0.96 -24.81
C ASP A 323 -12.15 -0.68 -24.88
N LYS A 324 -12.65 0.28 -24.10
CA LYS A 324 -14.07 0.68 -24.13
C LYS A 324 -14.47 1.33 -25.45
N ILE A 325 -13.59 2.12 -26.04
CA ILE A 325 -13.81 2.68 -27.39
C ILE A 325 -13.86 1.55 -28.43
N ALA A 326 -12.93 0.60 -28.32
CA ALA A 326 -12.86 -0.53 -29.23
C ALA A 326 -14.09 -1.48 -29.11
N GLU A 327 -14.60 -1.72 -27.89
CA GLU A 327 -15.83 -2.50 -27.65
C GLU A 327 -17.06 -1.89 -28.37
N LYS A 328 -17.10 -0.59 -28.55
CA LYS A 328 -18.16 0.15 -29.24
C LYS A 328 -17.91 0.30 -30.76
N GLU A 329 -16.88 -0.34 -31.30
CA GLU A 329 -16.42 -0.16 -32.68
C GLU A 329 -16.18 1.32 -33.05
N GLY A 330 -15.93 2.14 -32.05
CA GLY A 330 -15.78 3.58 -32.14
C GLY A 330 -14.34 4.03 -32.38
N ARG A 331 -14.18 5.33 -32.56
CA ARG A 331 -12.87 6.03 -32.58
C ARG A 331 -13.03 7.38 -31.91
N SER A 332 -12.18 7.66 -30.93
CA SER A 332 -12.09 8.97 -30.30
C SER A 332 -10.62 9.38 -30.19
N PRO A 333 -9.96 9.70 -31.33
CA PRO A 333 -8.50 9.88 -31.37
C PRO A 333 -8.02 11.11 -30.59
N PHE A 334 -8.92 12.05 -30.29
CA PHE A 334 -8.58 13.18 -29.44
C PHE A 334 -8.65 12.82 -27.97
N LEU A 335 -9.62 11.97 -27.58
CA LEU A 335 -9.77 11.48 -26.21
C LEU A 335 -8.58 10.62 -25.80
N ASN A 336 -8.24 9.63 -26.63
CA ASN A 336 -7.31 8.61 -26.20
C ASN A 336 -6.48 8.00 -27.33
N TYR A 337 -5.24 7.65 -27.00
CA TYR A 337 -4.36 6.83 -27.82
C TYR A 337 -3.44 6.01 -26.93
N ALA A 338 -3.81 4.77 -26.64
CA ALA A 338 -3.08 3.86 -25.76
C ALA A 338 -3.07 2.43 -26.31
N PRO A 339 -2.49 2.21 -27.51
CA PRO A 339 -2.50 0.88 -28.13
C PRO A 339 -1.68 -0.11 -27.30
N GLU A 340 -2.24 -1.31 -27.11
CA GLU A 340 -1.66 -2.36 -26.28
C GLU A 340 -0.25 -2.78 -26.71
N ASN A 341 0.02 -2.73 -28.01
CA ASN A 341 1.29 -3.14 -28.61
C ASN A 341 2.34 -2.05 -28.65
N LEU A 342 2.05 -0.83 -28.16
CA LEU A 342 3.04 0.23 -28.11
C LEU A 342 4.22 -0.17 -27.23
N ALA A 343 5.42 0.00 -27.74
CA ALA A 343 6.65 -0.25 -27.00
C ALA A 343 7.65 0.89 -27.17
N ILE A 344 8.35 1.21 -26.10
CA ILE A 344 9.45 2.15 -26.04
C ILE A 344 10.75 1.36 -26.06
N LEU A 345 11.64 1.62 -27.00
CA LEU A 345 12.95 0.99 -27.05
C LEU A 345 13.87 1.63 -25.99
N THR A 346 14.43 0.80 -25.16
CA THR A 346 15.42 1.17 -24.15
C THR A 346 16.70 0.36 -24.33
N PRO A 347 17.83 0.73 -23.70
CA PRO A 347 19.04 -0.11 -23.69
C PRO A 347 18.83 -1.51 -23.14
N TRP A 348 17.78 -1.70 -22.32
CA TRP A 348 17.41 -2.97 -21.70
C TRP A 348 16.27 -3.70 -22.44
N GLY A 349 16.00 -3.33 -23.68
CA GLY A 349 14.97 -3.90 -24.54
C GLY A 349 13.70 -3.05 -24.64
N ALA A 350 12.72 -3.56 -25.40
CA ALA A 350 11.43 -2.91 -25.57
C ALA A 350 10.59 -2.98 -24.29
N LYS A 351 10.06 -1.85 -23.84
CA LYS A 351 9.22 -1.69 -22.64
C LYS A 351 7.86 -1.13 -22.98
N ARG A 352 6.81 -1.64 -22.36
CA ARG A 352 5.45 -1.19 -22.62
C ARG A 352 5.05 -0.10 -21.64
N PRO A 353 4.64 1.09 -22.14
CA PRO A 353 4.16 2.17 -21.28
C PRO A 353 2.73 1.96 -20.76
N TYR A 354 1.99 1.03 -21.35
CA TYR A 354 0.61 0.68 -21.00
C TYR A 354 0.50 -0.77 -20.57
N PRO A 355 -0.48 -1.13 -19.71
CA PRO A 355 -0.74 -2.54 -19.39
C PRO A 355 -1.17 -3.31 -20.62
N SER A 356 -0.91 -4.63 -20.64
CA SER A 356 -1.18 -5.50 -21.77
C SER A 356 -1.66 -6.89 -21.34
N GLY A 357 -2.31 -7.62 -22.25
CA GLY A 357 -2.72 -9.02 -22.09
C GLY A 357 -3.68 -9.24 -20.93
N ALA A 358 -3.46 -10.32 -20.20
CA ALA A 358 -4.29 -10.69 -19.05
C ALA A 358 -4.24 -9.66 -17.92
N GLU A 359 -3.10 -8.97 -17.72
CA GLU A 359 -2.98 -7.91 -16.72
C GLU A 359 -3.87 -6.71 -17.04
N ARG A 360 -3.90 -6.27 -18.31
CA ARG A 360 -4.81 -5.21 -18.79
C ARG A 360 -6.27 -5.55 -18.54
N LYS A 361 -6.69 -6.78 -18.87
CA LYS A 361 -8.06 -7.24 -18.60
C LYS A 361 -8.39 -7.24 -17.10
N ALA A 362 -7.46 -7.68 -16.25
CA ALA A 362 -7.67 -7.67 -14.81
C ALA A 362 -7.75 -6.23 -14.25
N MET A 363 -6.92 -5.32 -14.74
CA MET A 363 -6.96 -3.90 -14.36
C MET A 363 -8.26 -3.24 -14.87
N ASN A 364 -8.71 -3.56 -16.07
CA ASN A 364 -9.99 -3.07 -16.61
C ASN A 364 -11.16 -3.49 -15.73
N ALA A 365 -11.17 -4.73 -15.23
CA ALA A 365 -12.19 -5.18 -14.28
C ALA A 365 -12.17 -4.37 -12.96
N GLU A 366 -11.01 -3.96 -12.48
CA GLU A 366 -10.92 -3.08 -11.30
C GLU A 366 -11.37 -1.64 -11.62
N PHE A 367 -11.16 -1.14 -12.85
CA PHE A 367 -11.76 0.12 -13.29
C PHE A 367 -13.29 0.03 -13.33
N GLU A 368 -13.88 -1.06 -13.85
CA GLU A 368 -15.33 -1.28 -13.80
C GLU A 368 -15.86 -1.28 -12.37
N ASN A 369 -15.19 -1.99 -11.45
CA ASN A 369 -15.54 -2.00 -10.04
C ASN A 369 -15.48 -0.59 -9.41
N PHE A 370 -14.45 0.17 -9.72
CA PHE A 370 -14.28 1.54 -9.22
C PHE A 370 -15.34 2.49 -9.81
N ILE A 371 -15.57 2.43 -11.11
CA ILE A 371 -16.58 3.26 -11.80
C ILE A 371 -17.98 2.90 -11.29
N GLY A 372 -18.28 1.62 -11.08
CA GLY A 372 -19.57 1.14 -10.58
C GLY A 372 -19.97 1.67 -9.21
N VAL A 373 -19.00 2.10 -8.39
CA VAL A 373 -19.27 2.72 -7.08
C VAL A 373 -19.27 4.26 -7.12
N ILE A 374 -18.97 4.87 -8.27
CA ILE A 374 -19.09 6.32 -8.44
C ILE A 374 -20.57 6.71 -8.39
N GLN A 375 -20.90 7.70 -7.59
CA GLN A 375 -22.22 8.30 -7.52
C GLN A 375 -22.11 9.75 -7.97
N THR A 376 -23.14 10.25 -8.62
CA THR A 376 -23.24 11.65 -9.02
C THR A 376 -24.35 12.33 -8.23
N LYS A 377 -24.15 13.60 -7.92
CA LYS A 377 -25.15 14.44 -7.25
C LYS A 377 -25.16 15.81 -7.90
N GLU A 378 -26.35 16.30 -8.23
CA GLU A 378 -26.54 17.66 -8.71
C GLU A 378 -26.75 18.61 -7.52
N ASP A 379 -26.10 19.77 -7.56
CA ASP A 379 -26.30 20.83 -6.57
C ASP A 379 -27.46 21.79 -7.00
N GLU A 380 -27.77 22.74 -6.15
CA GLU A 380 -28.81 23.75 -6.39
C GLU A 380 -28.51 24.69 -7.58
N PHE A 381 -27.28 24.73 -8.05
CA PHE A 381 -26.85 25.52 -9.21
C PHE A 381 -26.78 24.68 -10.50
N GLY A 382 -27.18 23.41 -10.44
CA GLY A 382 -27.14 22.51 -11.57
C GLY A 382 -25.73 21.96 -11.92
N ASN A 383 -24.75 22.12 -11.01
CA ASN A 383 -23.46 21.44 -11.14
C ASN A 383 -23.59 19.97 -10.72
N VAL A 384 -22.93 19.09 -11.42
CA VAL A 384 -22.94 17.67 -11.10
C VAL A 384 -21.57 17.27 -10.57
N ALA A 385 -21.54 16.95 -9.28
CA ALA A 385 -20.37 16.41 -8.60
C ALA A 385 -20.32 14.88 -8.69
N MET A 386 -19.14 14.31 -8.88
CA MET A 386 -18.91 12.92 -8.54
C MET A 386 -18.89 12.79 -7.03
N PHE A 387 -19.94 12.21 -6.46
CA PHE A 387 -20.16 12.21 -5.00
C PHE A 387 -19.21 11.20 -4.34
N ALA A 388 -18.11 11.71 -3.81
CA ALA A 388 -17.10 10.94 -3.09
C ALA A 388 -17.22 11.04 -1.57
N ARG A 389 -17.89 12.07 -1.03
CA ARG A 389 -17.86 12.41 0.39
C ARG A 389 -18.63 11.43 1.28
N ASN A 390 -18.04 11.11 2.43
CA ASN A 390 -18.74 10.43 3.52
C ASN A 390 -19.86 11.33 4.06
N PRO A 391 -21.14 10.86 4.16
CA PRO A 391 -22.26 11.65 4.63
C PRO A 391 -22.05 12.30 5.99
N PHE A 392 -21.33 11.63 6.89
CA PHE A 392 -21.02 12.14 8.24
C PHE A 392 -20.20 13.43 8.20
N PHE A 393 -19.16 13.49 7.35
CA PHE A 393 -18.34 14.68 7.19
C PHE A 393 -19.04 15.80 6.43
N SER A 394 -19.95 15.47 5.52
CA SER A 394 -20.79 16.46 4.82
C SER A 394 -21.71 17.24 5.78
N ALA A 395 -22.20 16.59 6.83
CA ALA A 395 -23.02 17.24 7.87
C ALA A 395 -22.17 18.15 8.76
N LEU A 396 -20.95 17.72 9.12
CA LEU A 396 -20.01 18.48 9.94
C LEU A 396 -19.53 19.76 9.22
N TYR A 397 -19.21 19.67 7.94
CA TYR A 397 -18.78 20.82 7.12
C TYR A 397 -19.91 21.84 6.94
N ARG A 398 -21.15 21.40 6.70
CA ARG A 398 -22.31 22.31 6.65
C ARG A 398 -22.55 23.02 7.98
N GLY A 399 -22.30 22.35 9.11
CA GLY A 399 -22.36 22.98 10.44
C GLY A 399 -21.27 24.06 10.60
N ILE A 400 -20.07 23.84 10.10
CA ILE A 400 -18.95 24.80 10.19
C ILE A 400 -19.15 25.97 9.23
N GLU A 401 -19.66 25.76 8.03
CA GLU A 401 -19.99 26.84 7.07
C GLU A 401 -21.19 27.68 7.59
N GLY A 402 -22.19 27.04 8.19
CA GLY A 402 -23.30 27.75 8.86
C GLY A 402 -22.84 28.62 10.03
N ILE A 403 -21.80 28.18 10.78
CA ILE A 403 -21.19 28.98 11.85
C ILE A 403 -20.42 30.18 11.28
N LYS A 404 -19.67 29.98 10.16
CA LYS A 404 -18.97 31.08 9.49
C LYS A 404 -19.88 32.13 8.88
N ALA A 405 -21.04 31.73 8.35
CA ALA A 405 -22.02 32.63 7.77
C ALA A 405 -22.75 33.48 8.85
N ASN A 406 -22.80 33.01 10.10
CA ASN A 406 -23.45 33.71 11.21
C ASN A 406 -22.51 34.59 12.04
N VAL A 407 -21.20 34.61 11.74
CA VAL A 407 -20.27 35.57 12.32
C VAL A 407 -20.18 36.76 11.35
N ALA A 408 -21.21 37.65 11.42
CA ALA A 408 -21.12 38.95 10.76
C ALA A 408 -19.92 39.72 11.34
N PRO A 409 -19.14 40.44 10.52
CA PRO A 409 -18.14 41.34 11.07
C PRO A 409 -18.83 42.39 11.94
N ALA A 410 -18.40 42.46 13.19
CA ALA A 410 -18.77 43.58 14.04
C ALA A 410 -18.19 44.86 13.42
N ASN A 411 -19.05 45.83 13.16
CA ASN A 411 -18.69 47.18 12.68
C ASN A 411 -17.66 47.86 13.57
#